data_2588b87588a66f04043aff477301c695
#
_entry.id   2588b87588a66f04043aff477301c695
#
_cell.length_a   1.000
_cell.length_b   1.000
_cell.length_c   1.000
_cell.angle_alpha   90.00
_cell.angle_beta   90.00
_cell.angle_gamma   90.00
#
_symmetry.space_group_name_H-M   'P 1'
#
loop_
_entity.id
_entity.type
_entity.pdbx_description
1 polymer ?
#
loop_
_entity_poly.entity_id
_entity_poly.type
_entity_poly.pdbx_seq_one_letter_code
_entity_poly.pdbx_strand_id
1 'polypeptide(L)'
;MKFKFIFCLVFLGVSSLGFTQDIITTKKGEDIESKILEVTEKEVTYKKFDNQEGPSYTLKKSMILMIRYENGTKDIFENENQESTEFYSETNNEDLFIKGQMDAGNHYKGYKGAGTGTLIASLVSPVVGLVPAIATSSTQPKDENLGYPNSELIKKADYYNGYTQKAKKVKQGKVWTNWAIGFGVNLVAILLLTSGQ
;
A
#
# COMPACT_ATOMS: atom_id res chain seq x y z
N MET A 1 14.80 38.23 -6.37
CA MET A 1 15.57 37.45 -5.38
C MET A 1 14.71 36.79 -4.29
N LYS A 2 13.68 37.43 -3.76
CA LYS A 2 12.83 36.88 -2.68
C LYS A 2 12.03 35.64 -3.07
N PHE A 3 11.58 35.51 -4.32
CA PHE A 3 10.80 34.37 -4.81
C PHE A 3 11.63 33.06 -4.92
N LYS A 4 12.91 33.16 -5.30
CA LYS A 4 13.82 32.00 -5.38
C LYS A 4 14.10 31.41 -3.99
N PHE A 5 14.11 32.25 -2.95
CA PHE A 5 14.34 31.83 -1.58
C PHE A 5 13.12 31.09 -1.00
N ILE A 6 11.91 31.55 -1.32
CA ILE A 6 10.67 30.90 -0.89
C ILE A 6 10.51 29.52 -1.56
N PHE A 7 10.92 29.38 -2.83
CA PHE A 7 10.88 28.11 -3.54
C PHE A 7 11.85 27.09 -2.94
N CYS A 8 13.08 27.49 -2.60
CA CYS A 8 14.02 26.62 -1.88
C CYS A 8 13.49 26.18 -0.52
N LEU A 9 12.81 27.08 0.21
CA LEU A 9 12.26 26.77 1.53
C LEU A 9 11.08 25.79 1.47
N VAL A 10 10.22 25.91 0.45
CA VAL A 10 9.12 24.97 0.20
C VAL A 10 9.64 23.61 -0.26
N PHE A 11 10.70 23.57 -1.07
CA PHE A 11 11.29 22.32 -1.53
C PHE A 11 12.05 21.58 -0.41
N LEU A 12 12.71 22.31 0.52
CA LEU A 12 13.30 21.70 1.71
C LEU A 12 12.25 21.14 2.68
N GLY A 13 11.05 21.75 2.75
CA GLY A 13 9.97 21.28 3.63
C GLY A 13 9.30 19.99 3.18
N VAL A 14 9.34 19.68 1.87
CA VAL A 14 8.73 18.47 1.32
C VAL A 14 9.64 17.24 1.48
N SER A 15 10.94 17.43 1.60
CA SER A 15 11.92 16.34 1.76
C SER A 15 11.89 15.66 3.14
N SER A 16 11.19 16.21 4.13
CA SER A 16 11.12 15.66 5.49
C SER A 16 9.94 14.75 5.77
N LEU A 17 9.12 14.41 4.77
CA LEU A 17 7.97 13.51 4.93
C LEU A 17 8.28 12.03 4.58
N GLY A 18 9.55 11.65 4.56
CA GLY A 18 9.94 10.27 4.54
C GLY A 18 9.74 9.65 5.93
N PHE A 19 8.54 9.19 6.25
CA PHE A 19 8.35 8.35 7.42
C PHE A 19 9.07 7.02 7.17
N THR A 20 10.26 6.91 7.73
CA THR A 20 11.05 5.69 7.72
C THR A 20 10.68 4.90 8.96
N GLN A 21 9.72 4.00 8.83
CA GLN A 21 9.26 3.14 9.91
C GLN A 21 9.09 1.72 9.41
N ASP A 22 9.39 0.77 10.30
CA ASP A 22 9.08 -0.62 10.03
C ASP A 22 7.59 -0.86 10.26
N ILE A 23 6.98 -1.71 9.44
CA ILE A 23 5.58 -2.08 9.59
C ILE A 23 5.48 -3.59 9.75
N ILE A 24 4.92 -4.01 10.88
CA ILE A 24 4.55 -5.40 11.12
C ILE A 24 3.09 -5.57 10.71
N THR A 25 2.85 -6.35 9.66
CA THR A 25 1.50 -6.78 9.31
C THR A 25 1.21 -8.10 9.98
N THR A 26 0.23 -8.13 10.86
CA THR A 26 -0.21 -9.35 11.54
C THR A 26 -1.06 -10.21 10.60
N LYS A 27 -1.22 -11.51 10.93
CA LYS A 27 -2.14 -12.40 10.22
C LYS A 27 -3.60 -11.97 10.32
N LYS A 28 -3.94 -11.15 11.31
CA LYS A 28 -5.28 -10.54 11.45
C LYS A 28 -5.50 -9.33 10.53
N GLY A 29 -4.48 -8.95 9.76
CA GLY A 29 -4.55 -7.82 8.85
C GLY A 29 -4.32 -6.46 9.52
N GLU A 30 -3.86 -6.43 10.77
CA GLU A 30 -3.48 -5.21 11.49
C GLU A 30 -2.07 -4.81 11.11
N ASP A 31 -1.87 -3.55 10.76
CA ASP A 31 -0.56 -2.95 10.55
C ASP A 31 -0.10 -2.24 11.83
N ILE A 32 1.05 -2.62 12.35
CA ILE A 32 1.67 -2.04 13.52
C ILE A 32 2.89 -1.24 13.07
N GLU A 33 2.79 0.08 13.15
CA GLU A 33 3.92 0.98 12.94
C GLU A 33 4.92 0.82 14.08
N SER A 34 6.14 0.44 13.76
CA SER A 34 7.09 -0.02 14.74
C SER A 34 8.52 0.29 14.36
N LYS A 35 9.41 0.10 15.31
CA LYS A 35 10.85 -0.05 15.11
C LYS A 35 11.24 -1.45 15.56
N ILE A 36 11.68 -2.26 14.61
CA ILE A 36 12.14 -3.62 14.89
C ILE A 36 13.47 -3.54 15.63
N LEU A 37 13.55 -4.26 16.75
CA LEU A 37 14.78 -4.36 17.55
C LEU A 37 15.49 -5.67 17.29
N GLU A 38 14.74 -6.78 17.22
CA GLU A 38 15.30 -8.11 17.06
C GLU A 38 14.30 -9.05 16.40
N VAL A 39 14.79 -9.91 15.53
CA VAL A 39 14.03 -10.98 14.90
C VAL A 39 14.70 -12.30 15.21
N THR A 40 14.10 -13.10 16.10
CA THR A 40 14.57 -14.44 16.48
C THR A 40 13.88 -15.51 15.60
N GLU A 41 14.16 -16.79 15.82
CA GLU A 41 13.45 -17.86 15.10
C GLU A 41 11.94 -17.89 15.37
N LYS A 42 11.49 -17.56 16.58
CA LYS A 42 10.10 -17.74 17.04
C LYS A 42 9.35 -16.42 17.26
N GLU A 43 10.07 -15.33 17.52
CA GLU A 43 9.50 -14.07 17.99
C GLU A 43 10.17 -12.88 17.35
N VAL A 44 9.45 -11.77 17.32
CA VAL A 44 9.93 -10.45 16.88
C VAL A 44 9.75 -9.48 18.04
N THR A 45 10.82 -8.82 18.44
CA THR A 45 10.81 -7.77 19.46
C THR A 45 10.84 -6.40 18.77
N TYR A 46 9.93 -5.53 19.16
CA TYR A 46 9.77 -4.22 18.54
C TYR A 46 9.36 -3.16 19.57
N LYS A 47 9.53 -1.89 19.22
CA LYS A 47 8.92 -0.75 19.90
C LYS A 47 7.85 -0.15 19.01
N LYS A 48 6.77 0.38 19.57
CA LYS A 48 5.78 1.15 18.82
C LYS A 48 6.43 2.44 18.32
N PHE A 49 6.14 2.81 17.09
CA PHE A 49 6.75 3.98 16.47
C PHE A 49 6.37 5.29 17.17
N ASP A 50 5.15 5.38 17.67
CA ASP A 50 4.61 6.49 18.44
C ASP A 50 5.17 6.59 19.87
N ASN A 51 5.87 5.53 20.37
CA ASN A 51 6.42 5.48 21.72
C ASN A 51 7.76 4.73 21.76
N GLN A 52 8.79 5.31 21.14
CA GLN A 52 10.12 4.69 21.05
C GLN A 52 10.88 4.65 22.40
N GLU A 53 10.57 5.53 23.32
CA GLU A 53 11.12 5.53 24.69
C GLU A 53 10.35 4.59 25.64
N GLY A 54 9.23 4.04 25.18
CA GLY A 54 8.37 3.13 25.92
C GLY A 54 8.91 1.70 26.00
N PRO A 55 8.09 0.77 26.54
CA PRO A 55 8.47 -0.63 26.66
C PRO A 55 8.65 -1.31 25.29
N SER A 56 9.47 -2.35 25.27
CA SER A 56 9.56 -3.25 24.12
C SER A 56 8.40 -4.26 24.16
N TYR A 57 7.88 -4.59 23.00
CA TYR A 57 6.82 -5.57 22.79
C TYR A 57 7.38 -6.77 22.06
N THR A 58 6.84 -7.94 22.33
CA THR A 58 7.23 -9.18 21.64
C THR A 58 6.00 -9.79 20.97
N LEU A 59 6.15 -10.16 19.70
CA LEU A 59 5.12 -10.84 18.93
C LEU A 59 5.67 -12.16 18.39
N LYS A 60 4.88 -13.22 18.47
CA LYS A 60 5.27 -14.52 17.91
C LYS A 60 5.24 -14.43 16.36
N LYS A 61 6.26 -14.97 15.70
CA LYS A 61 6.31 -15.04 14.23
C LYS A 61 5.08 -15.74 13.63
N SER A 62 4.50 -16.70 14.33
CA SER A 62 3.25 -17.37 13.92
C SER A 62 2.06 -16.42 13.80
N MET A 63 2.09 -15.26 14.45
CA MET A 63 1.04 -14.22 14.37
C MET A 63 1.36 -13.13 13.34
N ILE A 64 2.58 -13.11 12.80
CA ILE A 64 3.05 -12.13 11.84
C ILE A 64 2.89 -12.71 10.43
N LEU A 65 2.33 -11.92 9.54
CA LEU A 65 2.25 -12.23 8.12
C LEU A 65 3.51 -11.76 7.39
N MET A 66 3.89 -10.52 7.66
CA MET A 66 4.98 -9.86 6.97
C MET A 66 5.55 -8.72 7.84
N ILE A 67 6.85 -8.51 7.72
CA ILE A 67 7.51 -7.28 8.17
C ILE A 67 7.98 -6.52 6.93
N ARG A 68 7.65 -5.25 6.86
CA ARG A 68 8.23 -4.33 5.89
C ARG A 68 9.13 -3.37 6.63
N TYR A 69 10.42 -3.41 6.32
CA TYR A 69 11.43 -2.55 6.92
C TYR A 69 11.45 -1.16 6.29
N GLU A 70 11.97 -0.18 7.02
CA GLU A 70 12.13 1.21 6.55
C GLU A 70 12.93 1.32 5.24
N ASN A 71 13.88 0.42 5.02
CA ASN A 71 14.70 0.35 3.79
C ASN A 71 13.95 -0.23 2.59
N GLY A 72 12.67 -0.60 2.74
CA GLY A 72 11.83 -1.17 1.70
C GLY A 72 11.97 -2.70 1.53
N THR A 73 12.86 -3.35 2.26
CA THR A 73 12.95 -4.83 2.28
C THR A 73 11.76 -5.42 3.02
N LYS A 74 11.46 -6.70 2.76
CA LYS A 74 10.31 -7.40 3.36
C LYS A 74 10.72 -8.80 3.78
N ASP A 75 10.31 -9.19 4.98
CA ASP A 75 10.31 -10.58 5.43
C ASP A 75 8.87 -11.08 5.47
N ILE A 76 8.61 -12.20 4.79
CA ILE A 76 7.30 -12.86 4.75
C ILE A 76 7.41 -14.14 5.56
N PHE A 77 6.56 -14.29 6.57
CA PHE A 77 6.53 -15.46 7.42
C PHE A 77 5.38 -16.38 7.00
N GLU A 78 5.64 -17.20 5.99
CA GLU A 78 4.76 -18.33 5.69
C GLU A 78 4.97 -19.41 6.75
N ASN A 79 3.91 -20.14 7.11
CA ASN A 79 4.06 -21.27 8.01
C ASN A 79 5.00 -22.29 7.36
N GLU A 80 6.15 -22.57 7.98
CA GLU A 80 7.16 -23.56 7.58
C GLU A 80 6.65 -25.02 7.60
N ASN A 81 5.35 -25.25 7.54
CA ASN A 81 4.73 -26.56 7.43
C ASN A 81 3.78 -26.65 6.24
N GLN A 82 4.34 -26.54 5.04
CA GLN A 82 3.66 -27.10 3.87
C GLN A 82 4.68 -27.76 2.93
N GLU A 83 5.15 -28.92 3.35
CA GLU A 83 5.39 -30.02 2.42
C GLU A 83 4.09 -30.27 1.64
N SER A 84 4.24 -30.31 0.32
CA SER A 84 3.19 -30.59 -0.64
C SER A 84 2.41 -31.85 -0.29
N THR A 85 1.29 -31.72 0.39
CA THR A 85 0.25 -32.72 0.45
C THR A 85 -1.10 -32.04 0.39
N GLU A 86 -1.85 -32.34 -0.66
CA GLU A 86 -3.28 -32.07 -0.78
C GLU A 86 -3.98 -32.62 0.46
N PHE A 87 -4.26 -31.76 1.43
CA PHE A 87 -5.18 -32.02 2.50
C PHE A 87 -6.15 -30.85 2.58
N TYR A 88 -7.30 -30.99 1.93
CA TYR A 88 -8.47 -30.14 2.14
C TYR A 88 -8.97 -30.38 3.56
N SER A 89 -8.35 -29.70 4.54
CA SER A 89 -8.82 -29.61 5.92
C SER A 89 -9.26 -28.18 6.14
N GLU A 90 -10.52 -27.98 6.47
CA GLU A 90 -11.19 -26.76 6.94
C GLU A 90 -10.28 -25.53 7.08
N THR A 91 -10.01 -24.87 5.95
CA THR A 91 -9.27 -23.60 5.93
C THR A 91 -10.12 -22.59 6.69
N ASN A 92 -9.64 -22.13 7.82
CA ASN A 92 -10.31 -21.11 8.60
C ASN A 92 -10.65 -19.92 7.69
N ASN A 93 -11.84 -19.40 7.79
CA ASN A 93 -12.33 -18.27 6.97
C ASN A 93 -11.38 -17.08 7.02
N GLU A 94 -10.69 -16.90 8.15
CA GLU A 94 -9.69 -15.86 8.38
C GLU A 94 -8.44 -16.05 7.49
N ASP A 95 -7.96 -17.29 7.30
CA ASP A 95 -6.79 -17.59 6.45
C ASP A 95 -7.11 -17.31 4.98
N LEU A 96 -8.32 -17.59 4.53
CA LEU A 96 -8.77 -17.32 3.18
C LEU A 96 -8.87 -15.81 2.89
N PHE A 97 -9.36 -15.03 3.85
CA PHE A 97 -9.43 -13.58 3.73
C PHE A 97 -8.04 -12.96 3.60
N ILE A 98 -7.11 -13.37 4.46
CA ILE A 98 -5.72 -12.90 4.44
C ILE A 98 -5.03 -13.30 3.13
N LYS A 99 -5.21 -14.56 2.71
CA LYS A 99 -4.67 -15.03 1.43
C LYS A 99 -5.21 -14.21 0.26
N GLY A 100 -6.50 -13.88 0.26
CA GLY A 100 -7.10 -12.99 -0.72
C GLY A 100 -6.41 -11.62 -0.76
N GLN A 101 -6.13 -11.03 0.40
CA GLN A 101 -5.41 -9.75 0.48
C GLN A 101 -3.98 -9.85 -0.07
N MET A 102 -3.24 -10.90 0.27
CA MET A 102 -1.88 -11.12 -0.24
C MET A 102 -1.86 -11.25 -1.76
N ASP A 103 -2.72 -12.12 -2.28
CA ASP A 103 -2.80 -12.38 -3.70
C ASP A 103 -3.18 -11.11 -4.48
N ALA A 104 -4.09 -10.29 -3.96
CA ALA A 104 -4.43 -9.00 -4.55
C ALA A 104 -3.26 -8.01 -4.52
N GLY A 105 -2.47 -8.00 -3.46
CA GLY A 105 -1.25 -7.17 -3.38
C GLY A 105 -0.26 -7.48 -4.49
N ASN A 106 -0.12 -8.75 -4.85
CA ASN A 106 0.84 -9.24 -5.83
C ASN A 106 0.30 -9.27 -7.26
N HIS A 107 -0.97 -9.60 -7.45
CA HIS A 107 -1.54 -9.90 -8.77
C HIS A 107 -2.48 -8.83 -9.32
N TYR A 108 -3.12 -8.02 -8.47
CA TYR A 108 -4.07 -7.03 -8.95
C TYR A 108 -3.41 -5.91 -9.75
N LYS A 109 -3.78 -5.80 -11.02
CA LYS A 109 -3.31 -4.76 -11.95
C LYS A 109 -4.46 -3.98 -12.61
N GLY A 110 -5.70 -4.24 -12.22
CA GLY A 110 -6.90 -3.60 -12.77
C GLY A 110 -7.02 -2.09 -12.53
N TYR A 111 -6.11 -1.53 -11.71
CA TYR A 111 -6.01 -0.08 -11.49
C TYR A 111 -5.45 0.69 -12.70
N LYS A 112 -4.81 0.01 -13.67
CA LYS A 112 -4.07 0.69 -14.75
C LYS A 112 -4.95 1.66 -15.54
N GLY A 113 -6.13 1.25 -15.97
CA GLY A 113 -7.04 2.13 -16.72
C GLY A 113 -7.45 3.35 -15.93
N ALA A 114 -7.90 3.17 -14.69
CA ALA A 114 -8.30 4.25 -13.80
C ALA A 114 -7.13 5.20 -13.47
N GLY A 115 -5.96 4.63 -13.17
CA GLY A 115 -4.76 5.40 -12.85
C GLY A 115 -4.27 6.23 -14.05
N THR A 116 -4.18 5.61 -15.24
CA THR A 116 -3.73 6.31 -16.46
C THR A 116 -4.72 7.40 -16.86
N GLY A 117 -6.03 7.13 -16.82
CA GLY A 117 -7.05 8.13 -17.10
C GLY A 117 -6.97 9.34 -16.16
N THR A 118 -6.76 9.07 -14.86
CA THR A 118 -6.56 10.13 -13.87
C THR A 118 -5.29 10.94 -14.16
N LEU A 119 -4.18 10.28 -14.49
CA LEU A 119 -2.93 10.98 -14.83
C LEU A 119 -3.11 11.92 -16.01
N ILE A 120 -3.68 11.43 -17.12
CA ILE A 120 -3.91 12.24 -18.33
C ILE A 120 -4.80 13.44 -18.00
N ALA A 121 -5.92 13.22 -17.32
CA ALA A 121 -6.81 14.31 -16.92
C ALA A 121 -6.11 15.34 -16.02
N SER A 122 -5.27 14.88 -15.10
CA SER A 122 -4.52 15.74 -14.17
C SER A 122 -3.40 16.53 -14.87
N LEU A 123 -2.81 15.99 -15.92
CA LEU A 123 -1.82 16.70 -16.74
C LEU A 123 -2.47 17.84 -17.54
N VAL A 124 -3.71 17.66 -17.99
CA VAL A 124 -4.47 18.75 -18.67
C VAL A 124 -4.87 19.82 -17.64
N SER A 125 -5.44 19.41 -16.51
CA SER A 125 -5.76 20.29 -15.39
C SER A 125 -5.91 19.48 -14.13
N PRO A 126 -5.23 19.85 -13.03
CA PRO A 126 -5.38 19.16 -11.74
C PRO A 126 -6.83 19.13 -11.23
N VAL A 127 -7.59 20.19 -11.47
CA VAL A 127 -9.01 20.29 -11.07
C VAL A 127 -9.86 19.29 -11.87
N VAL A 128 -9.63 19.20 -13.19
CA VAL A 128 -10.32 18.23 -14.05
C VAL A 128 -9.95 16.80 -13.64
N GLY A 129 -8.67 16.57 -13.29
CA GLY A 129 -8.18 15.28 -12.82
C GLY A 129 -8.77 14.81 -11.49
N LEU A 130 -9.29 15.71 -10.66
CA LEU A 130 -9.99 15.33 -9.40
C LEU A 130 -11.26 14.51 -9.67
N VAL A 131 -11.98 14.81 -10.75
CA VAL A 131 -13.23 14.11 -11.05
C VAL A 131 -13.01 12.60 -11.23
N PRO A 132 -12.15 12.14 -12.16
CA PRO A 132 -11.87 10.70 -12.28
C PRO A 132 -11.15 10.15 -11.05
N ALA A 133 -10.32 10.94 -10.35
CA ALA A 133 -9.65 10.49 -9.13
C ALA A 133 -10.66 10.10 -8.05
N ILE A 134 -11.61 10.97 -7.74
CA ILE A 134 -12.66 10.71 -6.74
C ILE A 134 -13.57 9.57 -7.20
N ALA A 135 -14.08 9.63 -8.43
CA ALA A 135 -15.02 8.64 -8.95
C ALA A 135 -14.42 7.22 -8.95
N THR A 136 -13.20 7.06 -9.43
CA THR A 136 -12.58 5.73 -9.54
C THR A 136 -12.01 5.23 -8.23
N SER A 137 -11.51 6.09 -7.34
CA SER A 137 -11.02 5.69 -6.02
C SER A 137 -12.14 5.25 -5.09
N SER A 138 -13.34 5.82 -5.22
CA SER A 138 -14.49 5.50 -4.36
C SER A 138 -15.15 4.18 -4.71
N THR A 139 -15.00 3.69 -5.93
CA THR A 139 -15.65 2.46 -6.41
C THR A 139 -14.80 1.21 -6.19
N GLN A 140 -15.46 0.07 -5.98
CA GLN A 140 -14.77 -1.23 -6.00
C GLN A 140 -14.25 -1.54 -7.41
N PRO A 141 -13.17 -2.33 -7.53
CA PRO A 141 -12.78 -2.91 -8.81
C PRO A 141 -13.91 -3.78 -9.36
N LYS A 142 -14.08 -3.78 -10.67
CA LYS A 142 -15.00 -4.71 -11.34
C LYS A 142 -14.38 -6.10 -11.35
N ASP A 143 -15.19 -7.14 -11.26
CA ASP A 143 -14.75 -8.55 -11.23
C ASP A 143 -13.88 -8.93 -12.43
N GLU A 144 -14.24 -8.44 -13.62
CA GLU A 144 -13.49 -8.60 -14.89
C GLU A 144 -12.03 -8.09 -14.81
N ASN A 145 -11.77 -7.14 -13.90
CA ASN A 145 -10.47 -6.49 -13.75
C ASN A 145 -9.67 -6.97 -12.52
N LEU A 146 -10.19 -7.96 -11.78
CA LEU A 146 -9.52 -8.45 -10.57
C LEU A 146 -8.19 -9.15 -10.88
N GLY A 147 -8.13 -9.96 -11.97
CA GLY A 147 -6.91 -10.64 -12.37
C GLY A 147 -6.36 -11.57 -11.30
N TYR A 148 -7.25 -12.29 -10.61
CA TYR A 148 -6.91 -13.23 -9.54
C TYR A 148 -6.13 -14.43 -10.07
N PRO A 149 -5.17 -14.98 -9.28
CA PRO A 149 -4.33 -16.09 -9.72
C PRO A 149 -5.03 -17.44 -9.70
N ASN A 150 -6.12 -17.59 -8.91
CA ASN A 150 -6.80 -18.87 -8.71
C ASN A 150 -8.32 -18.72 -8.82
N SER A 151 -8.91 -19.39 -9.84
CA SER A 151 -10.34 -19.33 -10.13
C SER A 151 -11.21 -20.09 -9.12
N GLU A 152 -10.66 -21.04 -8.38
CA GLU A 152 -11.42 -21.77 -7.38
C GLU A 152 -11.46 -21.00 -6.05
N LEU A 153 -10.35 -20.34 -5.67
CA LEU A 153 -10.30 -19.56 -4.46
C LEU A 153 -11.20 -18.32 -4.54
N ILE A 154 -11.32 -17.68 -5.71
CA ILE A 154 -12.16 -16.48 -5.84
C ILE A 154 -13.66 -16.77 -5.64
N LYS A 155 -14.09 -18.02 -5.77
CA LYS A 155 -15.46 -18.45 -5.50
C LYS A 155 -15.76 -18.52 -3.98
N LYS A 156 -14.72 -18.58 -3.14
CA LYS A 156 -14.88 -18.60 -1.69
C LYS A 156 -15.06 -17.16 -1.19
N ALA A 157 -16.14 -16.93 -0.42
CA ALA A 157 -16.57 -15.60 -0.01
C ALA A 157 -15.47 -14.82 0.75
N ASP A 158 -14.78 -15.48 1.67
CA ASP A 158 -13.75 -14.81 2.48
C ASP A 158 -12.53 -14.43 1.65
N TYR A 159 -12.08 -15.30 0.76
CA TYR A 159 -11.01 -14.99 -0.18
C TYR A 159 -11.40 -13.83 -1.11
N TYR A 160 -12.61 -13.85 -1.68
CA TYR A 160 -13.12 -12.78 -2.52
C TYR A 160 -13.16 -11.45 -1.79
N ASN A 161 -13.65 -11.44 -0.55
CA ASN A 161 -13.74 -10.24 0.29
C ASN A 161 -12.33 -9.68 0.59
N GLY A 162 -11.40 -10.53 0.97
CA GLY A 162 -10.00 -10.14 1.20
C GLY A 162 -9.36 -9.56 -0.05
N TYR A 163 -9.52 -10.27 -1.20
CA TYR A 163 -8.98 -9.85 -2.48
C TYR A 163 -9.52 -8.50 -2.94
N THR A 164 -10.83 -8.33 -2.94
CA THR A 164 -11.49 -7.11 -3.42
C THR A 164 -11.22 -5.90 -2.52
N GLN A 165 -11.15 -6.12 -1.20
CA GLN A 165 -10.79 -5.06 -0.25
C GLN A 165 -9.37 -4.54 -0.53
N LYS A 166 -8.40 -5.42 -0.68
CA LYS A 166 -7.01 -5.05 -0.98
C LYS A 166 -6.88 -4.44 -2.37
N ALA A 167 -7.53 -5.02 -3.38
CA ALA A 167 -7.54 -4.48 -4.74
C ALA A 167 -8.10 -3.05 -4.79
N LYS A 168 -9.15 -2.75 -4.00
CA LYS A 168 -9.67 -1.39 -3.83
C LYS A 168 -8.62 -0.45 -3.26
N LYS A 169 -7.94 -0.83 -2.16
CA LYS A 169 -6.87 -0.02 -1.55
C LYS A 169 -5.73 0.24 -2.53
N VAL A 170 -5.30 -0.78 -3.28
CA VAL A 170 -4.25 -0.63 -4.32
C VAL A 170 -4.70 0.34 -5.41
N LYS A 171 -5.94 0.20 -5.90
CA LYS A 171 -6.51 1.12 -6.90
C LYS A 171 -6.53 2.56 -6.38
N GLN A 172 -7.03 2.79 -5.18
CA GLN A 172 -7.07 4.10 -4.54
C GLN A 172 -5.67 4.73 -4.49
N GLY A 173 -4.69 4.01 -3.95
CA GLY A 173 -3.31 4.51 -3.86
C GLY A 173 -2.74 4.90 -5.22
N LYS A 174 -2.90 4.04 -6.24
CA LYS A 174 -2.39 4.32 -7.60
C LYS A 174 -3.09 5.50 -8.27
N VAL A 175 -4.39 5.63 -8.11
CA VAL A 175 -5.17 6.75 -8.66
C VAL A 175 -4.73 8.07 -8.05
N TRP A 176 -4.61 8.15 -6.72
CA TRP A 176 -4.17 9.37 -6.04
C TRP A 176 -2.70 9.71 -6.31
N THR A 177 -1.82 8.70 -6.40
CA THR A 177 -0.42 8.92 -6.83
C THR A 177 -0.36 9.54 -8.22
N ASN A 178 -1.13 9.02 -9.17
CA ASN A 178 -1.15 9.53 -10.53
C ASN A 178 -1.74 10.94 -10.63
N TRP A 179 -2.76 11.24 -9.82
CA TRP A 179 -3.26 12.61 -9.70
C TRP A 179 -2.19 13.56 -9.15
N ALA A 180 -1.50 13.16 -8.10
CA ALA A 180 -0.45 13.97 -7.49
C ALA A 180 0.73 14.23 -8.46
N ILE A 181 1.09 13.24 -9.29
CA ILE A 181 2.10 13.42 -10.34
C ILE A 181 1.65 14.48 -11.35
N GLY A 182 0.42 14.37 -11.86
CA GLY A 182 -0.13 15.36 -12.81
C GLY A 182 -0.23 16.76 -12.21
N PHE A 183 -0.64 16.87 -10.95
CA PHE A 183 -0.64 18.13 -10.20
C PHE A 183 0.78 18.72 -10.07
N GLY A 184 1.75 17.90 -9.69
CA GLY A 184 3.15 18.34 -9.55
C GLY A 184 3.73 18.88 -10.85
N VAL A 185 3.48 18.19 -11.97
CA VAL A 185 3.92 18.66 -13.29
C VAL A 185 3.34 20.04 -13.62
N ASN A 186 2.04 20.24 -13.40
CA ASN A 186 1.40 21.55 -13.63
C ASN A 186 1.99 22.63 -12.72
N LEU A 187 2.24 22.32 -11.44
CA LEU A 187 2.85 23.27 -10.50
C LEU A 187 4.23 23.72 -10.98
N VAL A 188 5.07 22.77 -11.41
CA VAL A 188 6.41 23.07 -11.94
C VAL A 188 6.31 23.91 -13.21
N ALA A 189 5.38 23.57 -14.12
CA ALA A 189 5.19 24.36 -15.35
C ALA A 189 4.78 25.81 -15.05
N ILE A 190 3.85 26.01 -14.12
CA ILE A 190 3.43 27.38 -13.71
C ILE A 190 4.62 28.15 -13.11
N LEU A 191 5.41 27.51 -12.23
CA LEU A 191 6.55 28.15 -11.62
C LEU A 191 7.62 28.56 -12.65
N LEU A 192 7.89 27.71 -13.63
CA LEU A 192 8.84 28.03 -14.71
C LEU A 192 8.36 29.19 -15.57
N LEU A 193 7.07 29.24 -15.91
CA LEU A 193 6.50 30.31 -16.70
C LEU A 193 6.48 31.66 -15.96
N THR A 194 6.25 31.63 -14.63
CA THR A 194 6.21 32.86 -13.81
C THR A 194 7.59 33.35 -13.35
N SER A 195 8.60 32.47 -13.33
CA SER A 195 9.97 32.85 -12.94
C SER A 195 10.81 33.42 -14.08
N GLY A 196 10.33 33.31 -15.31
CA GLY A 196 10.98 33.85 -16.52
C GLY A 196 10.59 35.29 -16.86
N GLN A 197 9.70 35.90 -16.07
CA GLN A 197 9.34 37.33 -16.16
C GLN A 197 9.99 38.08 -15.00
#